data_77bf130fa0fc42c369f38c4bc6475b84
#
_entry.id   77bf130fa0fc42c369f38c4bc6475b84
#
_cell.length_a   1.000
_cell.length_b   1.000
_cell.length_c   1.000
_cell.angle_alpha   90.00
_cell.angle_beta   90.00
_cell.angle_gamma   90.00
#
_symmetry.space_group_name_H-M   'P 1'
#
loop_
_entity.id
_entity.type
_entity.pdbx_description
1 polymer ?
#
loop_
_entity_poly.entity_id
_entity_poly.type
_entity_poly.pdbx_seq_one_letter_code
_entity_poly.pdbx_strand_id
1 'polypeptide(L)'
;MPAPLFHKVDCIRLSVQDLDSGIAFYRDRLGLELIWKTQRAVGLHMPDDTTEIVLHGEPKGPEIDLKVQSADEASSQFEQAGGEVVVPPFDIQIGRCVVVRDPWGNELVLLDSSKGLLKTDTDGNVIGNARPV
;
A
#
# COMPACT_ATOMS: atom_id res chain seq x y z
N MET A 1 -6.92 -4.72 -27.01
CA MET A 1 -6.03 -4.78 -25.83
C MET A 1 -6.76 -4.20 -24.63
N PRO A 2 -6.81 -4.89 -23.51
CA PRO A 2 -7.39 -4.29 -22.30
C PRO A 2 -6.52 -3.16 -21.78
N ALA A 3 -7.14 -2.21 -21.09
CA ALA A 3 -6.40 -1.20 -20.35
C ALA A 3 -5.61 -1.90 -19.22
N PRO A 4 -4.44 -1.40 -18.84
CA PRO A 4 -3.69 -1.98 -17.74
C PRO A 4 -4.49 -2.00 -16.45
N LEU A 5 -4.56 -3.17 -15.81
CA LEU A 5 -5.24 -3.30 -14.51
C LEU A 5 -4.46 -2.59 -13.41
N PHE A 6 -3.13 -2.75 -13.41
CA PHE A 6 -2.27 -2.12 -12.42
C PHE A 6 -1.82 -0.75 -12.92
N HIS A 7 -2.03 0.29 -12.12
CA HIS A 7 -1.66 1.65 -12.48
C HIS A 7 -0.22 1.97 -12.08
N LYS A 8 0.20 1.50 -10.91
CA LYS A 8 1.55 1.72 -10.40
C LYS A 8 1.79 0.85 -9.17
N VAL A 9 3.05 0.75 -8.77
CA VAL A 9 3.37 0.23 -7.43
C VAL A 9 3.04 1.33 -6.44
N ASP A 10 2.07 1.08 -5.57
CA ASP A 10 1.68 2.05 -4.55
C ASP A 10 2.71 2.11 -3.44
N CYS A 11 3.04 0.95 -2.88
CA CYS A 11 4.08 0.86 -1.85
C CYS A 11 4.65 -0.55 -1.78
N ILE A 12 5.83 -0.62 -1.18
CA ILE A 12 6.43 -1.87 -0.73
C ILE A 12 6.41 -1.84 0.78
N ARG A 13 5.80 -2.84 1.41
CA ARG A 13 5.68 -2.91 2.86
C ARG A 13 6.76 -3.82 3.41
N LEU A 14 7.51 -3.29 4.37
CA LEU A 14 8.64 -3.99 4.98
C LEU A 14 8.41 -4.12 6.48
N SER A 15 8.63 -5.32 7.01
CA SER A 15 8.54 -5.57 8.43
C SER A 15 9.79 -5.07 9.13
N VAL A 16 9.60 -4.28 10.18
CA VAL A 16 10.67 -3.87 11.08
C VAL A 16 10.23 -4.27 12.50
N GLN A 17 11.18 -4.66 13.31
CA GLN A 17 10.86 -5.15 14.65
C GLN A 17 10.31 -4.04 15.53
N ASP A 18 10.79 -2.81 15.33
CA ASP A 18 10.40 -1.63 16.10
C ASP A 18 10.33 -0.45 15.14
N LEU A 19 9.21 0.27 15.14
CA LEU A 19 9.00 1.39 14.23
C LEU A 19 10.02 2.50 14.43
N ASP A 20 10.35 2.84 15.67
CA ASP A 20 11.33 3.91 15.93
C ASP A 20 12.70 3.54 15.39
N SER A 21 13.12 2.29 15.56
CA SER A 21 14.38 1.79 14.98
C SER A 21 14.33 1.78 13.45
N GLY A 22 13.19 1.42 12.88
CA GLY A 22 12.99 1.45 11.44
C GLY A 22 13.08 2.85 10.88
N ILE A 23 12.46 3.83 11.54
CA ILE A 23 12.54 5.24 11.15
C ILE A 23 13.98 5.73 11.22
N ALA A 24 14.69 5.41 12.32
CA ALA A 24 16.08 5.81 12.47
C ALA A 24 16.96 5.27 11.34
N PHE A 25 16.70 4.06 10.90
CA PHE A 25 17.46 3.46 9.81
C PHE A 25 17.08 4.05 8.45
N TYR A 26 15.81 3.98 8.08
CA TYR A 26 15.39 4.36 6.72
C TYR A 26 15.33 5.87 6.51
N ARG A 27 14.91 6.64 7.50
CA ARG A 27 14.87 8.10 7.39
C ARG A 27 16.20 8.73 7.73
N ASP A 28 16.72 8.45 8.93
CA ASP A 28 17.88 9.21 9.45
C ASP A 28 19.18 8.78 8.82
N ARG A 29 19.35 7.48 8.53
CA ARG A 29 20.59 6.97 7.94
C ARG A 29 20.54 6.85 6.42
N LEU A 30 19.37 6.49 5.86
CA LEU A 30 19.23 6.31 4.41
C LEU A 30 18.62 7.52 3.71
N GLY A 31 18.07 8.48 4.44
CA GLY A 31 17.62 9.75 3.88
C GLY A 31 16.22 9.75 3.28
N LEU A 32 15.40 8.73 3.53
CA LEU A 32 14.02 8.77 3.06
C LEU A 32 13.20 9.74 3.91
N GLU A 33 12.24 10.42 3.29
CA GLU A 33 11.41 11.40 3.97
C GLU A 33 10.17 10.74 4.55
N LEU A 34 9.87 11.00 5.83
CA LEU A 34 8.64 10.51 6.44
C LEU A 34 7.47 11.39 5.99
N ILE A 35 6.41 10.76 5.46
CA ILE A 35 5.24 11.47 4.97
C ILE A 35 3.99 11.21 5.79
N TRP A 36 3.87 10.04 6.39
CA TRP A 36 2.75 9.75 7.30
C TRP A 36 3.15 8.69 8.32
N LYS A 37 2.46 8.72 9.47
CA LYS A 37 2.64 7.68 10.47
C LYS A 37 1.36 7.46 11.28
N THR A 38 1.23 6.24 11.75
CA THR A 38 0.23 5.82 12.73
C THR A 38 0.98 5.09 13.84
N GLN A 39 0.25 4.56 14.81
CA GLN A 39 0.86 3.72 15.85
C GLN A 39 1.43 2.41 15.30
N ARG A 40 0.96 1.96 14.12
CA ARG A 40 1.29 0.65 13.57
C ARG A 40 2.16 0.69 12.32
N ALA A 41 2.23 1.81 11.65
CA ALA A 41 2.93 1.88 10.37
C ALA A 41 3.45 3.30 10.10
N VAL A 42 4.46 3.36 9.22
CA VAL A 42 5.08 4.61 8.81
C VAL A 42 5.26 4.58 7.30
N GLY A 43 4.85 5.64 6.62
CA GLY A 43 5.06 5.81 5.19
C GLY A 43 6.25 6.71 4.92
N LEU A 44 7.16 6.24 4.10
CA LEU A 44 8.36 6.96 3.70
C LEU A 44 8.34 7.21 2.20
N HIS A 45 8.85 8.35 1.82
CA HIS A 45 8.80 8.87 0.46
C HIS A 45 10.08 8.54 -0.28
N MET A 46 9.95 7.98 -1.48
CA MET A 46 11.10 7.78 -2.35
C MET A 46 11.29 8.99 -3.26
N PRO A 47 12.53 9.22 -3.74
CA PRO A 47 12.80 10.40 -4.59
C PRO A 47 11.97 10.46 -5.87
N ASP A 48 11.45 9.33 -6.35
CA ASP A 48 10.61 9.31 -7.56
C ASP A 48 9.20 9.89 -7.32
N ASP A 49 8.84 10.12 -6.06
CA ASP A 49 7.61 10.78 -5.65
C ASP A 49 6.32 9.99 -5.94
N THR A 50 6.41 8.73 -6.32
CA THR A 50 5.23 7.93 -6.66
C THR A 50 5.09 6.65 -5.86
N THR A 51 6.20 6.07 -5.38
CA THR A 51 6.18 4.82 -4.64
C THR A 51 6.65 5.06 -3.21
N GLU A 52 5.92 4.49 -2.23
CA GLU A 52 6.28 4.60 -0.83
C GLU A 52 6.94 3.33 -0.34
N ILE A 53 7.80 3.49 0.65
CA ILE A 53 8.24 2.39 1.51
C ILE A 53 7.42 2.50 2.80
N VAL A 54 6.65 1.48 3.12
CA VAL A 54 5.85 1.46 4.34
C VAL A 54 6.48 0.48 5.33
N LEU A 55 6.77 0.97 6.53
CA LEU A 55 7.32 0.14 7.60
C LEU A 55 6.20 -0.26 8.56
N HIS A 56 6.19 -1.50 8.99
CA HIS A 56 5.23 -2.00 9.97
C HIS A 56 5.90 -3.04 10.88
N GLY A 57 5.26 -3.34 12.01
CA GLY A 57 5.83 -4.25 13.00
C GLY A 57 5.34 -5.70 12.91
N GLU A 58 4.47 -6.02 11.96
CA GLU A 58 3.97 -7.38 11.82
C GLU A 58 5.04 -8.29 11.21
N PRO A 59 5.17 -9.57 11.69
CA PRO A 59 6.21 -10.47 11.19
C PRO A 59 5.79 -11.09 9.85
N LYS A 60 5.76 -10.28 8.80
CA LYS A 60 5.43 -10.72 7.45
C LYS A 60 6.59 -10.38 6.51
N GLY A 61 6.82 -11.22 5.50
CA GLY A 61 7.75 -10.90 4.44
C GLY A 61 7.31 -9.67 3.65
N PRO A 62 8.15 -9.19 2.73
CA PRO A 62 7.80 -8.01 1.95
C PRO A 62 6.47 -8.17 1.21
N GLU A 63 5.67 -7.10 1.22
CA GLU A 63 4.38 -7.08 0.54
C GLU A 63 4.42 -6.02 -0.56
N ILE A 64 3.91 -6.38 -1.74
CA ILE A 64 3.82 -5.46 -2.88
C ILE A 64 2.37 -5.02 -3.03
N ASP A 65 2.13 -3.72 -2.87
CA ASP A 65 0.80 -3.13 -3.01
C ASP A 65 0.73 -2.40 -4.35
N LEU A 66 -0.21 -2.81 -5.19
CA LEU A 66 -0.41 -2.23 -6.52
C LEU A 66 -1.69 -1.42 -6.56
N LYS A 67 -1.60 -0.22 -7.12
CA LYS A 67 -2.76 0.66 -7.26
C LYS A 67 -3.63 0.21 -8.42
N VAL A 68 -4.94 0.15 -8.18
CA VAL A 68 -5.95 -0.16 -9.20
C VAL A 68 -7.06 0.89 -9.15
N GLN A 69 -7.88 0.94 -10.19
CA GLN A 69 -9.02 1.84 -10.24
C GLN A 69 -10.07 1.48 -9.19
N SER A 70 -10.39 0.20 -9.07
CA SER A 70 -11.37 -0.34 -8.14
C SER A 70 -10.93 -1.73 -7.72
N ALA A 71 -10.78 -1.95 -6.42
CA ALA A 71 -10.40 -3.26 -5.90
C ALA A 71 -11.48 -4.31 -6.19
N ASP A 72 -12.76 -3.91 -6.10
CA ASP A 72 -13.86 -4.83 -6.41
C ASP A 72 -13.84 -5.29 -7.87
N GLU A 73 -13.67 -4.35 -8.80
CA GLU A 73 -13.57 -4.70 -10.23
C GLU A 73 -12.28 -5.45 -10.54
N ALA A 74 -11.16 -5.07 -9.92
CA ALA A 74 -9.88 -5.74 -10.11
C ALA A 74 -9.95 -7.20 -9.66
N SER A 75 -10.66 -7.47 -8.57
CA SER A 75 -10.90 -8.82 -8.07
C SER A 75 -11.51 -9.70 -9.16
N SER A 76 -12.59 -9.21 -9.79
CA SER A 76 -13.26 -9.94 -10.86
C SER A 76 -12.39 -10.11 -12.09
N GLN A 77 -11.70 -9.05 -12.50
CA GLN A 77 -10.83 -9.10 -13.68
C GLN A 77 -9.64 -10.02 -13.49
N PHE A 78 -9.09 -10.07 -12.27
CA PHE A 78 -7.97 -10.95 -11.97
C PHE A 78 -8.37 -12.42 -12.04
N GLU A 79 -9.57 -12.75 -11.53
CA GLU A 79 -10.09 -14.11 -11.64
C GLU A 79 -10.36 -14.50 -13.08
N GLN A 80 -10.97 -13.61 -13.86
CA GLN A 80 -11.24 -13.87 -15.28
C GLN A 80 -9.96 -14.09 -16.08
N ALA A 81 -8.88 -13.45 -15.66
CA ALA A 81 -7.59 -13.61 -16.33
C ALA A 81 -6.87 -14.92 -15.96
N GLY A 82 -7.37 -15.66 -14.97
CA GLY A 82 -6.78 -16.94 -14.56
C GLY A 82 -6.11 -16.91 -13.20
N GLY A 83 -6.19 -15.80 -12.49
CA GLY A 83 -5.67 -15.71 -11.14
C GLY A 83 -6.69 -16.14 -10.09
N GLU A 84 -6.29 -16.01 -8.83
CA GLU A 84 -7.08 -16.45 -7.68
C GLU A 84 -7.26 -15.30 -6.70
N VAL A 85 -8.45 -15.13 -6.14
CA VAL A 85 -8.70 -14.20 -5.04
C VAL A 85 -8.43 -14.94 -3.74
N VAL A 86 -7.42 -14.47 -2.99
CA VAL A 86 -7.03 -15.08 -1.70
C VAL A 86 -7.86 -14.51 -0.57
N VAL A 87 -8.02 -13.19 -0.53
CA VAL A 87 -8.87 -12.49 0.43
C VAL A 87 -9.82 -11.61 -0.38
N PRO A 88 -11.15 -11.78 -0.25
CA PRO A 88 -12.11 -10.94 -0.97
C PRO A 88 -11.94 -9.46 -0.63
N PRO A 89 -12.47 -8.55 -1.46
CA PRO A 89 -12.34 -7.12 -1.19
C PRO A 89 -12.82 -6.72 0.20
N PHE A 90 -12.02 -5.89 0.86
CA PHE A 90 -12.30 -5.40 2.20
C PHE A 90 -11.91 -3.93 2.32
N ASP A 91 -12.48 -3.25 3.33
CA ASP A 91 -12.24 -1.84 3.54
C ASP A 91 -10.89 -1.57 4.19
N ILE A 92 -10.22 -0.54 3.67
CA ILE A 92 -9.01 0.04 4.28
C ILE A 92 -9.24 1.55 4.44
N GLN A 93 -8.31 2.21 5.10
CA GLN A 93 -8.42 3.65 5.38
C GLN A 93 -8.67 4.48 4.12
N ILE A 94 -7.93 4.23 3.04
CA ILE A 94 -8.01 5.04 1.83
C ILE A 94 -9.00 4.51 0.78
N GLY A 95 -9.55 3.30 0.98
CA GLY A 95 -10.47 2.74 -0.01
C GLY A 95 -10.77 1.29 0.27
N ARG A 96 -10.56 0.45 -0.75
CA ARG A 96 -10.76 -0.99 -0.66
C ARG A 96 -9.53 -1.72 -1.17
N CYS A 97 -9.36 -2.92 -0.69
CA CYS A 97 -8.18 -3.74 -0.94
C CYS A 97 -8.61 -5.17 -1.22
N VAL A 98 -7.87 -5.89 -2.04
CA VAL A 98 -8.06 -7.31 -2.29
C VAL A 98 -6.70 -7.99 -2.37
N VAL A 99 -6.61 -9.20 -1.84
CA VAL A 99 -5.38 -10.00 -1.94
C VAL A 99 -5.59 -11.07 -2.99
N VAL A 100 -4.68 -11.13 -3.94
CA VAL A 100 -4.79 -12.05 -5.09
C VAL A 100 -3.50 -12.84 -5.24
N ARG A 101 -3.61 -13.96 -5.97
CA ARG A 101 -2.46 -14.80 -6.29
C ARG A 101 -2.48 -15.10 -7.78
N ASP A 102 -1.34 -14.90 -8.44
CA ASP A 102 -1.22 -15.20 -9.86
C ASP A 102 -1.07 -16.71 -10.10
N PRO A 103 -1.11 -17.18 -11.35
CA PRO A 103 -1.03 -18.62 -11.63
C PRO A 103 0.29 -19.28 -11.21
N TRP A 104 1.32 -18.50 -10.93
CA TRP A 104 2.63 -19.01 -10.50
C TRP A 104 2.86 -18.91 -9.01
N GLY A 105 1.83 -18.51 -8.24
CA GLY A 105 1.89 -18.46 -6.80
C GLY A 105 2.34 -17.14 -6.20
N ASN A 106 2.51 -16.10 -7.00
CA ASN A 106 2.87 -14.79 -6.47
C ASN A 106 1.65 -14.11 -5.86
N GLU A 107 1.76 -13.70 -4.62
CA GLU A 107 0.68 -13.01 -3.91
C GLU A 107 0.88 -11.50 -4.02
N LEU A 108 -0.17 -10.81 -4.40
CA LEU A 108 -0.18 -9.37 -4.60
C LEU A 108 -1.34 -8.75 -3.85
N VAL A 109 -1.14 -7.53 -3.37
CA VAL A 109 -2.21 -6.74 -2.76
C VAL A 109 -2.60 -5.65 -3.75
N LEU A 110 -3.89 -5.59 -4.10
CA LEU A 110 -4.43 -4.57 -5.01
C LEU A 110 -5.29 -3.62 -4.18
N LEU A 111 -5.08 -2.33 -4.34
CA LEU A 111 -5.83 -1.35 -3.56
C LEU A 111 -6.25 -0.15 -4.41
N ASP A 112 -7.34 0.48 -4.00
CA ASP A 112 -7.79 1.73 -4.59
C ASP A 112 -7.79 2.84 -3.54
N SER A 113 -8.02 4.07 -4.00
CA SER A 113 -8.10 5.23 -3.11
C SER A 113 -9.50 5.85 -3.14
N SER A 114 -10.53 4.99 -3.22
CA SER A 114 -11.91 5.42 -3.36
C SER A 114 -12.43 6.27 -2.19
N LYS A 115 -11.80 6.18 -1.02
CA LYS A 115 -12.17 6.97 0.17
C LYS A 115 -11.33 8.24 0.35
N GLY A 116 -10.37 8.49 -0.55
CA GLY A 116 -9.46 9.62 -0.47
C GLY A 116 -8.15 9.27 0.23
N LEU A 117 -7.11 10.00 -0.12
CA LEU A 117 -5.77 9.78 0.41
C LEU A 117 -5.69 10.17 1.88
N LEU A 118 -4.63 9.74 2.56
CA LEU A 118 -4.43 10.07 3.96
C LEU A 118 -4.21 11.57 4.14
N LYS A 119 -4.86 12.14 5.17
CA LYS A 119 -4.63 13.51 5.60
C LYS A 119 -3.74 13.46 6.83
N THR A 120 -2.69 14.29 6.85
CA THR A 120 -1.71 14.31 7.92
C THR A 120 -1.61 15.69 8.56
N ASP A 121 -1.16 15.72 9.82
CA ASP A 121 -0.80 16.96 10.49
C ASP A 121 0.65 17.36 10.14
N THR A 122 1.16 18.41 10.76
CA THR A 122 2.52 18.93 10.48
C THR A 122 3.63 17.96 10.87
N ASP A 123 3.34 17.00 11.75
CA ASP A 123 4.32 15.99 12.20
C ASP A 123 4.21 14.68 11.42
N GLY A 124 3.30 14.61 10.45
CA GLY A 124 3.08 13.41 9.65
C GLY A 124 2.07 12.44 10.24
N ASN A 125 1.46 12.75 11.39
CA ASN A 125 0.45 11.86 11.97
C ASN A 125 -0.81 11.86 11.10
N VAL A 126 -1.36 10.67 10.87
CA VAL A 126 -2.60 10.52 10.10
C VAL A 126 -3.77 11.00 10.95
N ILE A 127 -4.54 11.97 10.45
CA ILE A 127 -5.65 12.58 11.16
C ILE A 127 -6.99 12.39 10.42
N GLY A 128 -7.00 11.68 9.33
CA GLY A 128 -8.22 11.41 8.55
C GLY A 128 -7.90 11.22 7.09
N ASN A 129 -8.91 11.46 6.25
CA ASN A 129 -8.77 11.36 4.80
C ASN A 129 -8.91 12.74 4.16
N ALA A 130 -8.09 12.97 3.13
CA ALA A 130 -8.32 14.07 2.21
C ALA A 130 -9.55 13.74 1.36
N ARG A 131 -10.21 14.76 0.81
CA ARG A 131 -11.37 14.53 -0.04
C ARG A 131 -10.96 13.70 -1.27
N PRO A 132 -11.78 12.73 -1.68
CA PRO A 132 -11.59 12.07 -2.97
C PRO A 132 -11.66 13.11 -4.08
N VAL A 133 -10.82 12.95 -5.06
CA VAL A 133 -10.79 13.86 -6.22
C VAL A 133 -11.78 13.37 -7.27
#